data_5df54ae4cf4ba09178d4e2895841a9b5
#
_entry.id   5df54ae4cf4ba09178d4e2895841a9b5
#
_cell.length_a   1.000
_cell.length_b   1.000
_cell.length_c   1.000
_cell.angle_alpha   90.00
_cell.angle_beta   90.00
_cell.angle_gamma   90.00
#
_symmetry.space_group_name_H-M   'P 1'
#
loop_
_entity.id
_entity.type
_entity.pdbx_description
1 polymer ?
#
loop_
_entity_poly.entity_id
_entity_poly.type
_entity_poly.pdbx_seq_one_letter_code
_entity_poly.pdbx_strand_id
1 'polypeptide(L)'
;MKKIITEKISKDEIVKKVREVREKEGRLVAINGYVNKEKSNIIVYTLEYDEFRKHYHIEGENILPTITNIYIGAQWFEEEIQEVIRFYGRDVILDNINLKTKSPFENNIKANIKQYLCYEA
;
A
#
# COMPACT_ATOMS: atom_id res chain seq x y z
N MET A 1 17.75 -9.82 -16.05
CA MET A 1 17.90 -8.84 -14.96
C MET A 1 16.86 -7.77 -15.07
N LYS A 2 16.27 -7.39 -13.95
CA LYS A 2 15.24 -6.38 -13.97
C LYS A 2 15.80 -4.97 -13.99
N LYS A 3 15.14 -4.06 -14.69
CA LYS A 3 15.53 -2.67 -14.67
C LYS A 3 14.86 -2.04 -13.47
N ILE A 4 15.63 -1.34 -12.65
CA ILE A 4 15.13 -0.76 -11.42
C ILE A 4 14.83 0.71 -11.65
N ILE A 5 13.61 1.11 -11.38
CA ILE A 5 13.18 2.49 -11.51
C ILE A 5 12.64 2.95 -10.16
N THR A 6 13.19 4.04 -9.65
CA THR A 6 12.80 4.58 -8.37
C THR A 6 12.10 5.91 -8.59
N GLU A 7 10.94 6.08 -8.00
CA GLU A 7 10.15 7.28 -8.23
C GLU A 7 9.51 7.74 -6.95
N LYS A 8 9.61 9.04 -6.65
CA LYS A 8 8.96 9.59 -5.47
C LYS A 8 7.57 10.04 -5.91
N ILE A 9 6.55 9.63 -5.20
CA ILE A 9 5.18 9.96 -5.55
C ILE A 9 4.43 10.44 -4.31
N SER A 10 3.24 10.98 -4.50
CA SER A 10 2.42 11.39 -3.38
C SER A 10 1.50 10.22 -3.01
N LYS A 11 0.91 10.30 -1.83
CA LYS A 11 0.01 9.25 -1.39
C LYS A 11 -1.22 9.15 -2.28
N ASP A 12 -1.56 10.26 -2.95
CA ASP A 12 -2.74 10.25 -3.81
C ASP A 12 -2.49 9.49 -5.11
N GLU A 13 -1.24 9.27 -5.44
CA GLU A 13 -0.90 8.58 -6.66
C GLU A 13 -0.69 7.09 -6.51
N ILE A 14 -0.52 6.61 -5.28
CA ILE A 14 -0.12 5.21 -5.10
C ILE A 14 -1.16 4.21 -5.60
N VAL A 15 -2.42 4.48 -5.36
CA VAL A 15 -3.46 3.54 -5.77
C VAL A 15 -3.48 3.41 -7.28
N LYS A 16 -3.34 4.54 -7.98
CA LYS A 16 -3.34 4.51 -9.43
C LYS A 16 -2.14 3.75 -9.95
N LYS A 17 -0.95 4.01 -9.36
CA LYS A 17 0.25 3.33 -9.81
C LYS A 17 0.18 1.82 -9.58
N VAL A 18 -0.36 1.43 -8.45
CA VAL A 18 -0.46 0.01 -8.14
C VAL A 18 -1.46 -0.67 -9.06
N ARG A 19 -2.56 0.02 -9.38
CA ARG A 19 -3.53 -0.54 -10.32
C ARG A 19 -2.94 -0.70 -11.70
N GLU A 20 -2.11 0.25 -12.14
CA GLU A 20 -1.47 0.14 -13.43
C GLU A 20 -0.59 -1.10 -13.51
N VAL A 21 0.14 -1.39 -12.42
CA VAL A 21 0.98 -2.56 -12.39
C VAL A 21 0.12 -3.81 -12.41
N ARG A 22 -0.98 -3.81 -11.67
CA ARG A 22 -1.88 -4.95 -11.64
C ARG A 22 -2.45 -5.24 -13.03
N GLU A 23 -2.81 -4.18 -13.75
CA GLU A 23 -3.36 -4.35 -15.08
C GLU A 23 -2.34 -4.92 -16.06
N LYS A 24 -1.06 -4.74 -15.78
CA LYS A 24 -0.01 -5.31 -16.59
C LYS A 24 0.39 -6.69 -16.08
N GLU A 25 -0.46 -7.28 -15.24
CA GLU A 25 -0.24 -8.59 -14.67
C GLU A 25 1.05 -8.63 -13.84
N GLY A 26 1.39 -7.49 -13.25
CA GLY A 26 2.54 -7.41 -12.38
C GLY A 26 2.19 -7.84 -10.98
N ARG A 27 3.17 -7.82 -10.11
CA ARG A 27 2.98 -8.27 -8.73
C ARG A 27 3.56 -7.30 -7.73
N LEU A 28 3.04 -7.36 -6.53
CA LEU A 28 3.56 -6.60 -5.42
C LEU A 28 4.64 -7.47 -4.77
N VAL A 29 5.85 -6.92 -4.69
CA VAL A 29 6.96 -7.65 -4.09
C VAL A 29 7.01 -7.39 -2.60
N ALA A 30 6.89 -6.14 -2.19
CA ALA A 30 6.97 -5.80 -0.77
C ALA A 30 6.55 -4.36 -0.55
N ILE A 31 6.22 -4.04 0.70
CA ILE A 31 6.05 -2.67 1.14
C ILE A 31 6.93 -2.54 2.35
N ASN A 32 7.87 -1.61 2.31
CA ASN A 32 8.80 -1.41 3.42
C ASN A 32 8.62 -0.02 3.99
N GLY A 33 8.85 0.13 5.27
CA GLY A 33 8.72 1.42 5.91
C GLY A 33 9.82 1.66 6.90
N TYR A 34 10.21 2.91 7.05
CA TYR A 34 11.19 3.28 8.06
C TYR A 34 11.05 4.77 8.35
N VAL A 35 11.73 5.22 9.39
CA VAL A 35 11.73 6.64 9.77
C VAL A 35 13.14 7.13 9.50
N ASN A 36 13.26 8.20 8.72
CA ASN A 36 14.58 8.69 8.33
C ASN A 36 15.16 9.60 9.41
N LYS A 37 16.32 10.20 9.13
CA LYS A 37 17.00 11.02 10.09
C LYS A 37 16.23 12.26 10.47
N GLU A 38 15.43 12.77 9.55
CA GLU A 38 14.61 13.94 9.80
C GLU A 38 13.31 13.56 10.50
N LYS A 39 13.18 12.31 10.88
CA LYS A 39 12.00 11.79 11.58
C LYS A 39 10.75 11.80 10.72
N SER A 40 10.92 11.64 9.42
CA SER A 40 9.79 11.50 8.50
C SER A 40 9.58 10.04 8.18
N ASN A 41 8.31 9.66 8.03
CA ASN A 41 7.97 8.31 7.61
C ASN A 41 8.31 8.14 6.14
N ILE A 42 8.97 7.05 5.81
CA ILE A 42 9.28 6.73 4.42
C ILE A 42 8.67 5.38 4.12
N ILE A 43 7.83 5.30 3.12
CA ILE A 43 7.20 4.04 2.73
C ILE A 43 7.60 3.75 1.30
N VAL A 44 8.07 2.55 1.03
CA VAL A 44 8.51 2.17 -0.30
C VAL A 44 7.71 0.97 -0.76
N TYR A 45 7.03 1.13 -1.88
CA TYR A 45 6.26 0.05 -2.49
C TYR A 45 7.09 -0.51 -3.63
N THR A 46 7.39 -1.79 -3.59
CA THR A 46 8.18 -2.44 -4.62
C THR A 46 7.28 -3.36 -5.43
N LEU A 47 7.19 -3.09 -6.72
CA LEU A 47 6.34 -3.87 -7.61
C LEU A 47 7.17 -4.28 -8.84
N GLU A 48 6.74 -5.34 -9.48
CA GLU A 48 7.43 -5.81 -10.67
C GLU A 48 6.44 -6.13 -11.78
N TYR A 49 6.78 -5.76 -13.00
CA TYR A 49 6.05 -6.21 -14.17
C TYR A 49 7.03 -6.20 -15.34
N ASP A 50 6.89 -7.16 -16.23
CA ASP A 50 7.78 -7.32 -17.37
C ASP A 50 9.23 -7.33 -16.90
N GLU A 51 10.07 -6.47 -17.45
CA GLU A 51 11.46 -6.42 -17.07
C GLU A 51 11.74 -5.33 -16.06
N PHE A 52 10.71 -4.72 -15.48
CA PHE A 52 10.88 -3.61 -14.58
C PHE A 52 10.63 -3.97 -13.12
N ARG A 53 11.42 -3.35 -12.24
CA ARG A 53 11.15 -3.37 -10.81
C ARG A 53 10.99 -1.91 -10.42
N LYS A 54 9.82 -1.56 -9.92
CA LYS A 54 9.52 -0.19 -9.55
C LYS A 54 9.54 -0.03 -8.05
N HIS A 55 10.18 1.05 -7.60
CA HIS A 55 10.17 1.41 -6.18
C HIS A 55 9.48 2.76 -6.09
N TYR A 56 8.28 2.78 -5.55
CA TYR A 56 7.56 4.03 -5.37
C TYR A 56 7.73 4.47 -3.92
N HIS A 57 8.26 5.67 -3.72
CA HIS A 57 8.53 6.21 -2.40
C HIS A 57 7.51 7.25 -2.03
N ILE A 58 6.95 7.15 -0.83
CA ILE A 58 6.06 8.16 -0.28
C ILE A 58 6.71 8.64 1.00
N GLU A 59 6.87 9.95 1.14
CA GLU A 59 7.57 10.50 2.27
C GLU A 59 6.71 11.44 3.08
N GLY A 60 6.80 11.35 4.40
CA GLY A 60 6.18 12.33 5.28
C GLY A 60 4.70 12.16 5.56
N GLU A 61 4.13 11.02 5.20
CA GLU A 61 2.71 10.82 5.38
C GLU A 61 2.41 9.97 6.60
N ASN A 62 1.32 10.30 7.30
CA ASN A 62 0.88 9.51 8.42
C ASN A 62 -0.36 8.69 8.07
N ILE A 63 -1.01 9.02 6.98
CA ILE A 63 -2.21 8.30 6.55
C ILE A 63 -2.01 7.92 5.11
N LEU A 64 -2.14 6.63 4.82
CA LEU A 64 -1.96 6.12 3.47
C LEU A 64 -3.16 5.30 3.06
N PRO A 65 -3.55 5.32 1.80
CA PRO A 65 -4.63 4.46 1.35
C PRO A 65 -4.15 3.02 1.35
N THR A 66 -5.01 2.09 1.72
CA THR A 66 -4.65 0.69 1.65
C THR A 66 -4.76 0.24 0.22
N ILE A 67 -3.94 -0.75 -0.16
CA ILE A 67 -4.01 -1.33 -1.49
C ILE A 67 -4.40 -2.80 -1.42
N THR A 68 -5.00 -3.23 -0.30
CA THR A 68 -5.37 -4.63 -0.12
C THR A 68 -6.46 -5.07 -1.07
N ASN A 69 -7.25 -4.13 -1.60
CA ASN A 69 -8.27 -4.49 -2.58
C ASN A 69 -7.67 -4.70 -3.97
N ILE A 70 -6.40 -4.36 -4.17
CA ILE A 70 -5.72 -4.59 -5.43
C ILE A 70 -4.85 -5.83 -5.28
N TYR A 71 -4.10 -5.92 -4.20
CA TYR A 71 -3.28 -7.08 -3.90
C TYR A 71 -3.58 -7.54 -2.49
N ILE A 72 -4.18 -8.70 -2.36
CA ILE A 72 -4.59 -9.21 -1.07
C ILE A 72 -3.40 -9.38 -0.13
N GLY A 73 -2.25 -9.74 -0.64
CA GLY A 73 -1.07 -9.91 0.20
C GLY A 73 -0.54 -8.62 0.79
N ALA A 74 -1.04 -7.48 0.33
CA ALA A 74 -0.59 -6.21 0.85
C ALA A 74 -0.94 -6.03 2.31
N GLN A 75 -1.99 -6.70 2.80
CA GLN A 75 -2.40 -6.55 4.17
C GLN A 75 -1.25 -6.91 5.12
N TRP A 76 -0.54 -7.97 4.81
CA TRP A 76 0.56 -8.42 5.63
C TRP A 76 1.65 -7.35 5.70
N PHE A 77 2.00 -6.79 4.53
CA PHE A 77 3.03 -5.78 4.49
C PHE A 77 2.58 -4.49 5.17
N GLU A 78 1.30 -4.14 5.02
CA GLU A 78 0.79 -2.91 5.61
C GLU A 78 0.81 -3.00 7.14
N GLU A 79 0.49 -4.16 7.68
CA GLU A 79 0.55 -4.33 9.12
C GLU A 79 1.98 -4.26 9.61
N GLU A 80 2.90 -4.81 8.83
CA GLU A 80 4.28 -4.81 9.19
C GLU A 80 4.87 -3.40 9.23
N ILE A 81 4.55 -2.57 8.25
CA ILE A 81 5.09 -1.22 8.28
C ILE A 81 4.50 -0.40 9.42
N GLN A 82 3.27 -0.70 9.81
CA GLN A 82 2.70 0.01 10.96
C GLN A 82 3.48 -0.34 12.22
N GLU A 83 3.88 -1.58 12.37
CA GLU A 83 4.64 -1.98 13.54
C GLU A 83 6.04 -1.39 13.54
N VAL A 84 6.69 -1.39 12.39
CA VAL A 84 8.03 -0.84 12.30
C VAL A 84 8.04 0.64 12.61
N ILE A 85 7.10 1.37 12.05
CA ILE A 85 7.05 2.81 12.26
C ILE A 85 6.70 3.13 13.70
N ARG A 86 5.82 2.35 14.32
CA ARG A 86 5.44 2.56 15.70
C ARG A 86 6.65 2.30 16.61
N PHE A 87 7.51 1.39 16.23
CA PHE A 87 8.70 1.09 17.02
C PHE A 87 9.57 2.34 17.14
N TYR A 88 9.55 3.24 16.16
CA TYR A 88 10.31 4.45 16.19
C TYR A 88 9.51 5.62 16.75
N GLY A 89 8.38 5.34 17.39
CA GLY A 89 7.60 6.37 18.05
C GLY A 89 6.73 7.18 17.14
N ARG A 90 6.46 6.69 15.95
CA ARG A 90 5.61 7.39 15.01
C ARG A 90 4.46 6.47 14.60
N ASP A 91 3.52 6.99 13.84
CA ASP A 91 2.38 6.22 13.42
C ASP A 91 2.12 6.35 11.94
N VAL A 92 1.59 5.30 11.38
CA VAL A 92 1.06 5.38 10.05
C VAL A 92 -0.29 4.64 10.07
N ILE A 93 -1.30 5.23 9.49
CA ILE A 93 -2.64 4.67 9.48
C ILE A 93 -2.99 4.31 8.05
N LEU A 94 -3.46 3.10 7.84
CA LEU A 94 -3.86 2.65 6.52
C LEU A 94 -5.35 2.91 6.37
N ASP A 95 -5.71 3.77 5.45
CA ASP A 95 -7.08 4.19 5.25
C ASP A 95 -7.70 3.37 4.13
N ASN A 96 -8.82 2.77 4.39
CA ASN A 96 -9.45 1.93 3.40
C ASN A 96 -10.50 2.70 2.60
N ILE A 97 -10.21 3.94 2.30
CA ILE A 97 -11.11 4.78 1.55
C ILE A 97 -11.58 4.15 0.27
N ASN A 98 -10.73 3.40 -0.39
CA ASN A 98 -11.16 2.75 -1.62
C ASN A 98 -12.21 1.69 -1.37
N LEU A 99 -12.20 1.09 -0.20
CA LEU A 99 -13.18 0.09 0.10
C LEU A 99 -14.45 0.76 0.56
N LYS A 100 -14.35 1.89 1.22
CA LYS A 100 -15.54 2.55 1.71
C LYS A 100 -16.45 3.00 0.60
N THR A 101 -15.88 3.34 -0.53
CA THR A 101 -16.72 3.83 -1.60
C THR A 101 -17.36 2.72 -2.40
N LYS A 102 -17.07 1.49 -2.08
CA LYS A 102 -17.62 0.43 -2.82
C LYS A 102 -19.05 0.20 -2.52
N SER A 103 -19.43 0.11 -1.33
CA SER A 103 -20.75 -0.27 -0.99
C SER A 103 -21.03 0.05 0.43
N PRO A 104 -22.21 0.57 0.71
CA PRO A 104 -22.60 0.88 2.05
C PRO A 104 -22.68 -0.42 2.82
N PHE A 105 -22.93 -1.46 2.12
CA PHE A 105 -23.06 -2.73 2.67
C PHE A 105 -21.81 -3.09 3.40
N GLU A 106 -20.68 -2.80 2.86
CA GLU A 106 -19.48 -3.13 3.47
C GLU A 106 -19.28 -2.40 4.73
N ASN A 107 -19.85 -1.28 4.87
CA ASN A 107 -19.67 -0.55 6.06
C ASN A 107 -20.31 -1.18 7.22
N ASN A 108 -21.34 -1.85 7.04
CA ASN A 108 -21.95 -2.44 8.19
C ASN A 108 -21.63 -3.82 8.25
N ILE A 109 -21.74 -4.47 7.35
CA ILE A 109 -21.60 -5.78 7.39
C ILE A 109 -20.44 -6.18 7.68
N LYS A 110 -20.09 -5.94 7.61
CA LYS A 110 -19.29 -6.52 7.68
C LYS A 110 -18.34 -6.14 7.71
N ALA A 111 -18.33 -5.29 7.92
CA ALA A 111 -17.22 -4.76 7.99
C ALA A 111 -16.26 -5.79 8.18
N ASN A 112 -16.55 -6.70 8.80
CA ASN A 112 -15.67 -7.68 9.04
C ASN A 112 -15.71 -8.66 8.03
N ILE A 113 -16.73 -9.14 7.76
CA ILE A 113 -16.87 -10.12 6.90
C ILE A 113 -16.36 -9.76 5.75
N LYS A 114 -16.79 -8.79 5.49
CA LYS A 114 -16.61 -8.39 4.39
C LYS A 114 -15.29 -8.18 4.10
N GLN A 115 -14.51 -8.10 4.92
CA GLN A 115 -13.26 -7.99 4.65
C GLN A 115 -12.86 -9.00 3.71
N TYR A 116 -13.35 -10.12 3.76
CA TYR A 116 -13.03 -11.17 2.90
C TYR A 116 -13.45 -10.88 1.53
N LEU A 117 -14.59 -10.36 1.40
CA LEU A 117 -15.13 -10.10 0.12
C LEU A 117 -14.28 -9.16 -0.64
N CYS A 118 -13.75 -8.20 0.01
CA CYS A 118 -12.94 -7.27 -0.66
C CYS A 118 -11.70 -7.86 -1.18
N TYR A 119 -11.19 -8.80 -0.50
CA TYR A 119 -9.97 -9.37 -0.91
C TYR A 119 -10.08 -10.24 -2.08
N GLU A 120 -11.21 -10.74 -2.33
CA GLU A 120 -11.35 -11.61 -3.42
C GLU A 120 -11.36 -10.95 -4.70
N ALA A 121 -11.52 -9.74 -4.75
CA ALA A 121 -11.64 -9.08 -6.02
C ALA A 121 -10.34 -9.08 -6.80
#